data_09131c3dd5346518cc874db5a186a791
#
_entry.id   09131c3dd5346518cc874db5a186a791
#
_cell.length_a   1.000
_cell.length_b   1.000
_cell.length_c   1.000
_cell.angle_alpha   90.00
_cell.angle_beta   90.00
_cell.angle_gamma   90.00
#
_symmetry.space_group_name_H-M   'P 1'
#
loop_
_entity.id
_entity.type
_entity.pdbx_description
1 polymer ?
#
loop_
_entity_poly.entity_id
_entity_poly.type
_entity_poly.pdbx_seq_one_letter_code
_entity_poly.pdbx_strand_id
1 'polypeptide(L)'
;MYLLDTNHCSQIIGANPNVIKKLQEISSQGVGISAITRGELIFMVEKSERVKENYDNFSPFLDNINTYLIDNDISDCYGKLKAKILKHFGPKDKKQARNTTVQKLGFSDNDLWIAATAISYNLTLVSADSDFVRIQEVQALILENWCSGSTK
;
A
#
# COMPACT_ATOMS: atom_id res chain seq x y z
N MET A 1 -1.50 -11.15 10.05
CA MET A 1 -0.64 -9.94 10.03
C MET A 1 -1.14 -8.98 8.94
N TYR A 2 -1.01 -7.69 9.16
CA TYR A 2 -1.58 -6.64 8.30
C TYR A 2 -0.48 -5.72 7.76
N LEU A 3 -0.62 -5.30 6.50
CA LEU A 3 0.20 -4.29 5.86
C LEU A 3 -0.67 -3.05 5.58
N LEU A 4 -0.31 -1.91 6.14
CA LEU A 4 -1.06 -0.67 5.92
C LEU A 4 -0.54 0.06 4.68
N ASP A 5 -1.47 0.61 3.89
CA ASP A 5 -1.13 1.58 2.86
C ASP A 5 -0.87 2.98 3.46
N THR A 6 -0.41 3.91 2.65
CA THR A 6 -0.08 5.28 3.06
C THR A 6 -1.29 6.04 3.60
N ASN A 7 -2.47 5.84 3.00
CA ASN A 7 -3.70 6.51 3.41
C ASN A 7 -4.16 6.05 4.80
N HIS A 8 -4.14 4.73 5.07
CA HIS A 8 -4.48 4.20 6.39
C HIS A 8 -3.49 4.62 7.47
N CYS A 9 -2.19 4.70 7.16
CA CYS A 9 -1.20 5.26 8.09
C CYS A 9 -1.54 6.71 8.46
N SER A 10 -1.88 7.54 7.47
CA SER A 10 -2.28 8.93 7.70
C SER A 10 -3.55 9.02 8.55
N GLN A 11 -4.51 8.11 8.38
CA GLN A 11 -5.71 8.03 9.22
C GLN A 11 -5.39 7.64 10.68
N ILE A 12 -4.40 6.76 10.90
CA ILE A 12 -3.94 6.41 12.25
C ILE A 12 -3.29 7.61 12.91
N ILE A 13 -2.37 8.28 12.22
CA ILE A 13 -1.67 9.47 12.71
C ILE A 13 -2.65 10.61 12.97
N GLY A 14 -3.67 10.78 12.11
CA GLY A 14 -4.79 11.73 12.30
C GLY A 14 -5.84 11.27 13.31
N ALA A 15 -5.63 10.17 14.03
CA ALA A 15 -6.51 9.62 15.05
C ALA A 15 -7.95 9.35 14.57
N ASN A 16 -8.13 8.86 13.34
CA ASN A 16 -9.45 8.46 12.85
C ASN A 16 -10.04 7.36 13.75
N PRO A 17 -11.22 7.57 14.36
CA PRO A 17 -11.74 6.68 15.39
C PRO A 17 -12.05 5.26 14.87
N ASN A 18 -12.50 5.12 13.63
CA ASN A 18 -12.80 3.81 13.05
C ASN A 18 -11.53 2.98 12.84
N VAL A 19 -10.49 3.62 12.31
CA VAL A 19 -9.21 2.97 12.05
C VAL A 19 -8.49 2.63 13.36
N ILE A 20 -8.51 3.53 14.34
CA ILE A 20 -7.96 3.30 15.68
C ILE A 20 -8.67 2.13 16.38
N LYS A 21 -10.01 2.10 16.34
CA LYS A 21 -10.79 1.01 16.91
C LYS A 21 -10.38 -0.34 16.30
N LYS A 22 -10.30 -0.40 14.97
CA LYS A 22 -9.90 -1.61 14.26
C LYS A 22 -8.46 -2.04 14.62
N LEU A 23 -7.53 -1.08 14.69
CA LEU A 23 -6.16 -1.32 15.11
C LEU A 23 -6.08 -1.93 16.52
N GLN A 24 -6.88 -1.44 17.46
CA GLN A 24 -6.97 -2.00 18.82
C GLN A 24 -7.51 -3.43 18.83
N GLU A 25 -8.53 -3.73 18.03
CA GLU A 25 -9.13 -5.07 17.91
C GLU A 25 -8.12 -6.11 17.40
N ILE A 26 -7.18 -5.72 16.54
CA ILE A 26 -6.20 -6.62 15.92
C ILE A 26 -4.79 -6.51 16.52
N SER A 27 -4.62 -5.80 17.63
CA SER A 27 -3.32 -5.48 18.23
C SER A 27 -2.39 -6.70 18.44
N SER A 28 -2.95 -7.89 18.66
CA SER A 28 -2.19 -9.14 18.82
C SER A 28 -1.73 -9.78 17.49
N GLN A 29 -2.22 -9.32 16.34
CA GLN A 29 -1.97 -9.98 15.06
C GLN A 29 -0.77 -9.41 14.29
N GLY A 30 -0.20 -8.30 14.76
CA GLY A 30 0.92 -7.60 14.14
C GLY A 30 0.50 -6.76 12.93
N VAL A 31 1.01 -5.54 12.91
CA VAL A 31 0.77 -4.54 11.86
C VAL A 31 2.12 -3.97 11.39
N GLY A 32 2.26 -3.76 10.10
CA GLY A 32 3.47 -3.20 9.52
C GLY A 32 3.16 -2.34 8.31
N ILE A 33 4.21 -1.74 7.78
CA ILE A 33 4.21 -0.95 6.54
C ILE A 33 5.32 -1.44 5.60
N SER A 34 5.19 -1.17 4.32
CA SER A 34 6.30 -1.37 3.37
C SER A 34 7.33 -0.24 3.46
N ALA A 35 8.55 -0.48 3.01
CA ALA A 35 9.56 0.57 2.83
C ALA A 35 9.06 1.67 1.89
N ILE A 36 8.22 1.33 0.91
CA ILE A 36 7.60 2.30 0.00
C ILE A 36 6.62 3.19 0.75
N THR A 37 5.71 2.61 1.53
CA THR A 37 4.78 3.38 2.39
C THR A 37 5.53 4.32 3.33
N ARG A 38 6.62 3.85 3.94
CA ARG A 38 7.48 4.70 4.79
C ARG A 38 8.03 5.89 4.01
N GLY A 39 8.52 5.65 2.79
CA GLY A 39 9.04 6.72 1.90
C GLY A 39 7.97 7.73 1.53
N GLU A 40 6.75 7.29 1.23
CA GLU A 40 5.61 8.17 0.93
C GLU A 40 5.21 9.03 2.13
N LEU A 41 5.18 8.46 3.33
CA LEU A 41 4.89 9.22 4.56
C LEU A 41 5.94 10.31 4.82
N ILE A 42 7.24 9.99 4.68
CA ILE A 42 8.32 10.99 4.79
C ILE A 42 8.16 12.05 3.70
N PHE A 43 7.86 11.67 2.44
CA PHE A 43 7.64 12.63 1.36
C PHE A 43 6.46 13.58 1.66
N MET A 44 5.37 13.07 2.25
CA MET A 44 4.24 13.92 2.67
C MET A 44 4.65 14.95 3.71
N VAL A 45 5.49 14.56 4.68
CA VAL A 45 6.04 15.47 5.70
C VAL A 45 6.91 16.53 5.05
N GLU A 46 7.91 16.13 4.24
CA GLU A 46 8.86 17.04 3.60
C GLU A 46 8.20 18.03 2.62
N LYS A 47 7.12 17.62 1.96
CA LYS A 47 6.34 18.47 1.05
C LYS A 47 5.43 19.45 1.77
N SER A 48 5.19 19.28 3.07
CA SER A 48 4.25 20.10 3.83
C SER A 48 4.84 21.49 4.17
N GLU A 49 3.95 22.46 4.42
CA GLU A 49 4.37 23.80 4.89
C GLU A 49 4.89 23.78 6.34
N ARG A 50 4.56 22.73 7.12
CA ARG A 50 4.89 22.57 8.54
C ARG A 50 5.73 21.34 8.78
N VAL A 51 6.89 21.26 8.10
CA VAL A 51 7.75 20.07 8.10
C VAL A 51 8.08 19.60 9.51
N LYS A 52 8.55 20.51 10.39
CA LYS A 52 8.94 20.14 11.75
C LYS A 52 7.76 19.60 12.57
N GLU A 53 6.61 20.32 12.56
CA GLU A 53 5.41 19.92 13.29
C GLU A 53 4.88 18.55 12.81
N ASN A 54 4.85 18.35 11.48
CA ASN A 54 4.42 17.09 10.90
C ASN A 54 5.42 15.96 11.18
N TYR A 55 6.71 16.24 11.17
CA TYR A 55 7.72 15.26 11.54
C TYR A 55 7.53 14.79 12.99
N ASP A 56 7.32 15.74 13.92
CA ASP A 56 7.08 15.43 15.34
C ASP A 56 5.80 14.58 15.54
N ASN A 57 4.80 14.72 14.67
CA ASN A 57 3.57 13.93 14.69
C ASN A 57 3.75 12.53 14.08
N PHE A 58 4.58 12.38 13.03
CA PHE A 58 4.76 11.14 12.30
C PHE A 58 5.83 10.24 12.90
N SER A 59 6.90 10.81 13.50
CA SER A 59 8.04 10.04 13.99
C SER A 59 7.66 9.00 15.05
N PRO A 60 6.77 9.26 16.05
CA PRO A 60 6.40 8.22 17.01
C PRO A 60 5.76 6.99 16.36
N PHE A 61 4.97 7.18 15.30
CA PHE A 61 4.39 6.09 14.53
C PHE A 61 5.48 5.34 13.75
N LEU A 62 6.32 6.07 13.00
CA LEU A 62 7.38 5.50 12.15
C LEU A 62 8.47 4.76 12.94
N ASP A 63 8.73 5.16 14.18
CA ASP A 63 9.75 4.56 15.04
C ASP A 63 9.25 3.25 15.68
N ASN A 64 7.93 3.07 15.79
CA ASN A 64 7.33 1.93 16.46
C ASN A 64 6.66 0.92 15.51
N ILE A 65 6.45 1.27 14.23
CA ILE A 65 5.84 0.36 13.26
C ILE A 65 6.87 -0.56 12.62
N ASN A 66 6.52 -1.84 12.46
CA ASN A 66 7.35 -2.76 11.70
C ASN A 66 7.40 -2.35 10.21
N THR A 67 8.62 -2.26 9.65
CA THR A 67 8.80 -1.90 8.23
C THR A 67 9.38 -3.08 7.46
N TYR A 68 8.64 -3.57 6.45
CA TYR A 68 9.09 -4.58 5.51
C TYR A 68 10.02 -3.95 4.48
N LEU A 69 11.27 -4.37 4.48
CA LEU A 69 12.28 -3.91 3.51
C LEU A 69 12.10 -4.67 2.19
N ILE A 70 12.49 -4.04 1.07
CA ILE A 70 12.47 -4.69 -0.24
C ILE A 70 13.60 -5.72 -0.29
N ASP A 71 13.23 -6.98 -0.50
CA ASP A 71 14.13 -8.10 -0.73
C ASP A 71 13.95 -8.69 -2.14
N ASN A 72 14.62 -9.81 -2.41
CA ASN A 72 14.56 -10.48 -3.70
C ASN A 72 13.15 -11.02 -4.00
N ASP A 73 12.47 -11.57 -2.99
CA ASP A 73 11.14 -12.17 -3.17
C ASP A 73 10.10 -11.11 -3.51
N ILE A 74 10.14 -9.95 -2.83
CA ILE A 74 9.30 -8.79 -3.15
C ILE A 74 9.61 -8.27 -4.56
N SER A 75 10.90 -8.18 -4.92
CA SER A 75 11.33 -7.67 -6.24
C SER A 75 10.86 -8.58 -7.37
N ASP A 76 10.96 -9.89 -7.21
CA ASP A 76 10.46 -10.88 -8.15
C ASP A 76 8.95 -10.85 -8.27
N CYS A 77 8.25 -10.73 -7.13
CA CYS A 77 6.80 -10.59 -7.10
C CYS A 77 6.33 -9.32 -7.82
N TYR A 78 6.97 -8.18 -7.57
CA TYR A 78 6.70 -6.92 -8.27
C TYR A 78 6.85 -7.06 -9.79
N GLY A 79 7.95 -7.63 -10.26
CA GLY A 79 8.18 -7.83 -11.69
C GLY A 79 7.12 -8.70 -12.35
N LYS A 80 6.75 -9.82 -11.71
CA LYS A 80 5.69 -10.72 -12.16
C LYS A 80 4.32 -10.04 -12.15
N LEU A 81 3.99 -9.30 -11.09
CA LEU A 81 2.72 -8.57 -10.96
C LEU A 81 2.60 -7.50 -12.04
N LYS A 82 3.63 -6.69 -12.25
CA LYS A 82 3.69 -5.65 -13.28
C LYS A 82 3.45 -6.22 -14.67
N ALA A 83 4.08 -7.36 -14.98
CA ALA A 83 3.88 -8.04 -16.25
C ALA A 83 2.43 -8.56 -16.44
N LYS A 84 1.81 -9.10 -15.38
CA LYS A 84 0.41 -9.53 -15.40
C LYS A 84 -0.56 -8.37 -15.66
N ILE A 85 -0.34 -7.23 -14.98
CA ILE A 85 -1.15 -6.02 -15.17
C ILE A 85 -1.05 -5.51 -16.60
N LEU A 86 0.16 -5.38 -17.13
CA LEU A 86 0.37 -4.95 -18.51
C LEU A 86 -0.29 -5.90 -19.53
N LYS A 87 -0.25 -7.20 -19.27
CA LYS A 87 -0.88 -8.23 -20.13
C LYS A 87 -2.40 -8.18 -20.07
N HIS A 88 -2.97 -7.97 -18.87
CA HIS A 88 -4.43 -8.02 -18.65
C HIS A 88 -5.12 -6.73 -19.08
N PHE A 89 -4.62 -5.58 -18.63
CA PHE A 89 -5.22 -4.26 -18.85
C PHE A 89 -4.67 -3.53 -20.07
N GLY A 90 -3.53 -3.97 -20.59
CA GLY A 90 -2.88 -3.33 -21.74
C GLY A 90 -3.57 -3.61 -23.07
N PRO A 91 -3.26 -2.82 -24.12
CA PRO A 91 -3.80 -3.02 -25.45
C PRO A 91 -3.34 -4.35 -26.04
N LYS A 92 -4.22 -4.99 -26.82
CA LYS A 92 -3.89 -6.28 -27.51
C LYS A 92 -2.95 -6.11 -28.68
N ASP A 93 -2.91 -4.91 -29.28
CA ASP A 93 -1.98 -4.61 -30.37
C ASP A 93 -0.53 -4.56 -29.87
N LYS A 94 0.35 -5.34 -30.51
CA LYS A 94 1.75 -5.51 -30.08
C LYS A 94 2.57 -4.22 -30.10
N LYS A 95 2.31 -3.30 -31.02
CA LYS A 95 3.03 -2.04 -31.13
C LYS A 95 2.63 -1.09 -30.01
N GLN A 96 1.33 -1.02 -29.71
CA GLN A 96 0.81 -0.22 -28.61
C GLN A 96 1.23 -0.82 -27.26
N ALA A 97 1.19 -2.13 -27.10
CA ALA A 97 1.59 -2.82 -25.87
C ALA A 97 3.05 -2.52 -25.47
N ARG A 98 3.98 -2.45 -26.43
CA ARG A 98 5.40 -2.12 -26.17
C ARG A 98 5.60 -0.73 -25.57
N ASN A 99 4.70 0.22 -25.85
CA ASN A 99 4.77 1.61 -25.40
C ASN A 99 3.82 1.90 -24.21
N THR A 100 3.16 0.85 -23.69
CA THR A 100 2.24 0.99 -22.56
C THR A 100 3.00 0.80 -21.26
N THR A 101 2.73 1.67 -20.29
CA THR A 101 3.25 1.60 -18.92
C THR A 101 2.10 1.40 -17.95
N VAL A 102 2.38 0.95 -16.74
CA VAL A 102 1.34 0.78 -15.71
C VAL A 102 0.68 2.10 -15.37
N GLN A 103 1.42 3.23 -15.43
CA GLN A 103 0.88 4.58 -15.22
C GLN A 103 -0.15 4.96 -16.28
N LYS A 104 0.08 4.59 -17.56
CA LYS A 104 -0.91 4.80 -18.63
C LYS A 104 -2.18 3.99 -18.44
N LEU A 105 -2.10 2.91 -17.68
CA LEU A 105 -3.25 2.06 -17.30
C LEU A 105 -3.91 2.53 -16.00
N GLY A 106 -3.41 3.62 -15.40
CA GLY A 106 -3.95 4.21 -14.18
C GLY A 106 -3.43 3.57 -12.88
N PHE A 107 -2.35 2.78 -12.92
CA PHE A 107 -1.73 2.22 -11.72
C PHE A 107 -0.51 3.05 -11.29
N SER A 108 -0.31 3.17 -9.99
CA SER A 108 0.93 3.67 -9.41
C SER A 108 1.97 2.53 -9.29
N ASP A 109 3.23 2.78 -9.63
CA ASP A 109 4.31 1.82 -9.34
C ASP A 109 4.47 1.57 -7.84
N ASN A 110 4.21 2.58 -7.00
CA ASN A 110 4.27 2.42 -5.54
C ASN A 110 3.22 1.42 -5.04
N ASP A 111 1.99 1.47 -5.57
CA ASP A 111 0.94 0.51 -5.20
C ASP A 111 1.29 -0.92 -5.61
N LEU A 112 1.97 -1.08 -6.75
CA LEU A 112 2.47 -2.39 -7.16
C LEU A 112 3.54 -2.93 -6.18
N TRP A 113 4.44 -2.09 -5.69
CA TRP A 113 5.43 -2.47 -4.68
C TRP A 113 4.78 -2.82 -3.33
N ILE A 114 3.79 -2.04 -2.91
CA ILE A 114 3.01 -2.30 -1.68
C ILE A 114 2.27 -3.64 -1.81
N ALA A 115 1.58 -3.86 -2.94
CA ALA A 115 0.90 -5.12 -3.22
C ALA A 115 1.87 -6.31 -3.26
N ALA A 116 3.03 -6.16 -3.92
CA ALA A 116 4.07 -7.19 -3.97
C ALA A 116 4.57 -7.56 -2.57
N THR A 117 4.74 -6.58 -1.69
CA THR A 117 5.11 -6.81 -0.28
C THR A 117 4.04 -7.64 0.43
N ALA A 118 2.76 -7.26 0.30
CA ALA A 118 1.66 -7.99 0.91
C ALA A 118 1.56 -9.44 0.39
N ILE A 119 1.72 -9.63 -0.91
CA ILE A 119 1.66 -10.95 -1.56
C ILE A 119 2.82 -11.84 -1.10
N SER A 120 4.06 -11.32 -1.12
CA SER A 120 5.26 -12.09 -0.80
C SER A 120 5.27 -12.60 0.63
N TYR A 121 4.72 -11.81 1.56
CA TYR A 121 4.65 -12.18 2.98
C TYR A 121 3.27 -12.69 3.44
N ASN A 122 2.35 -12.92 2.48
CA ASN A 122 0.98 -13.38 2.76
C ASN A 122 0.28 -12.52 3.83
N LEU A 123 0.36 -11.19 3.66
CA LEU A 123 -0.24 -10.21 4.56
C LEU A 123 -1.61 -9.76 4.05
N THR A 124 -2.50 -9.41 4.95
CA THR A 124 -3.71 -8.67 4.61
C THR A 124 -3.34 -7.21 4.34
N LEU A 125 -3.49 -6.76 3.10
CA LEU A 125 -3.31 -5.35 2.76
C LEU A 125 -4.52 -4.54 3.24
N VAL A 126 -4.26 -3.44 3.91
CA VAL A 126 -5.30 -2.53 4.39
C VAL A 126 -5.28 -1.26 3.55
N SER A 127 -6.27 -1.14 2.69
CA SER A 127 -6.41 0.00 1.78
C SER A 127 -7.87 0.25 1.40
N ALA A 128 -8.19 1.50 1.07
CA ALA A 128 -9.43 1.92 0.45
C ALA A 128 -9.27 2.21 -1.06
N ASP A 129 -8.06 2.06 -1.61
CA ASP A 129 -7.77 2.38 -2.99
C ASP A 129 -8.29 1.30 -3.94
N SER A 130 -9.00 1.74 -4.98
CA SER A 130 -9.59 0.89 -6.02
C SER A 130 -8.53 0.17 -6.87
N ASP A 131 -7.30 0.66 -6.94
CA ASP A 131 -6.24 0.02 -7.70
C ASP A 131 -5.86 -1.34 -7.12
N PHE A 132 -5.92 -1.51 -5.80
CA PHE A 132 -5.73 -2.83 -5.19
C PHE A 132 -6.87 -3.81 -5.49
N VAL A 133 -8.11 -3.32 -5.64
CA VAL A 133 -9.24 -4.15 -6.12
C VAL A 133 -9.00 -4.61 -7.56
N ARG A 134 -8.50 -3.74 -8.43
CA ARG A 134 -8.11 -4.10 -9.80
C ARG A 134 -6.96 -5.10 -9.84
N ILE A 135 -5.99 -4.99 -8.93
CA ILE A 135 -4.89 -5.97 -8.80
C ILE A 135 -5.43 -7.37 -8.50
N GLN A 136 -6.52 -7.49 -7.72
CA GLN A 136 -7.16 -8.79 -7.44
C GLN A 136 -7.67 -9.51 -8.69
N GLU A 137 -7.91 -8.81 -9.80
CA GLU A 137 -8.30 -9.44 -11.08
C GLU A 137 -7.19 -10.30 -11.70
N VAL A 138 -5.92 -10.00 -11.37
CA VAL A 138 -4.75 -10.67 -11.95
C VAL A 138 -3.91 -11.48 -10.96
N GLN A 139 -4.07 -11.19 -9.66
CA GLN A 139 -3.27 -11.80 -8.61
C GLN A 139 -4.07 -11.87 -7.30
N ALA A 140 -4.04 -13.03 -6.65
CA ALA A 140 -4.64 -13.17 -5.33
C ALA A 140 -3.99 -12.19 -4.34
N LEU A 141 -4.82 -11.38 -3.68
CA LEU A 141 -4.45 -10.38 -2.68
C LEU A 141 -5.55 -10.30 -1.64
N ILE A 142 -5.20 -10.46 -0.36
CA ILE A 142 -6.16 -10.28 0.73
C ILE A 142 -6.23 -8.79 1.04
N LEU A 143 -7.43 -8.20 0.92
CA LEU A 143 -7.66 -6.76 1.05
C LEU A 143 -8.74 -6.47 2.08
N GLU A 144 -8.49 -5.51 2.97
CA GLU A 144 -9.46 -4.95 3.91
C GLU A 144 -9.47 -3.42 3.82
N ASN A 145 -10.62 -2.81 4.13
CA ASN A 145 -10.76 -1.36 4.28
C ASN A 145 -11.29 -1.04 5.68
N TRP A 146 -10.50 -0.29 6.47
CA TRP A 146 -10.86 0.08 7.84
C TRP A 146 -11.50 1.47 7.97
N CYS A 147 -11.49 2.26 6.88
CA CYS A 147 -12.09 3.59 6.87
C CYS A 147 -13.62 3.56 6.80
N SER A 148 -14.19 2.55 6.15
CA SER A 148 -15.64 2.33 6.14
C SER A 148 -16.05 1.68 7.46
N GLY A 149 -16.83 2.41 8.28
CA GLY A 149 -17.49 1.81 9.42
C GLY A 149 -18.27 0.57 8.99
N SER A 150 -18.15 -0.53 9.74
CA SER A 150 -18.92 -1.75 9.51
C SER A 150 -20.40 -1.39 9.49
N THR A 151 -20.97 -1.25 8.31
CA THR A 151 -22.43 -1.32 8.16
C THR A 151 -22.79 -2.78 8.48
N LYS A 152 -23.37 -2.97 9.68
CA LYS A 152 -24.04 -4.23 10.02
C LYS A 152 -25.28 -4.37 9.14
#